data_97bf65b5676ade7ea8ec843092edd6b5
#
_entry.id   97bf65b5676ade7ea8ec843092edd6b5
#
_cell.length_a   1.000
_cell.length_b   1.000
_cell.length_c   1.000
_cell.angle_alpha   90.00
_cell.angle_beta   90.00
_cell.angle_gamma   90.00
#
_symmetry.space_group_name_H-M   'P 1'
#
loop_
_entity.id
_entity.type
_entity.pdbx_description
1 polymer ?
#
loop_
_entity_poly.entity_id
_entity_poly.type
_entity_poly.pdbx_seq_one_letter_code
_entity_poly.pdbx_strand_id
1 'polypeptide(L)'
;MKPASQVTAMVIDNGLFAEVASRLSRDFGKTYYCQPGAVECEFPLVTRCWIGRDLEGLTVVPSFWPHLDKCDLFIFPDNCHAPLQKHLLSLGKVVWGGRDGDELEMDRARTKRLMEKAGLPVQPWRIVKGVDALTAWLTEHPNTYAKISRYRGLTETFGGMKVDLLRPKLADLRRDLGPDAKDFPFVVEDAIEDAVEIGLDGWNIDGKNPTDCLCGIEVKDKAYAGVVLPAAKWPKPIRMFNAGMEQELKRVGYRGFLSSELRCQSADRGPMIDLCCRCGIPPADLYCEMLGNLGEIVWQGAQGVMVPPKWVARYGVQAMIDSEWSAEHWQPIGFPPSMRRYVKLRYACKDGKEYFSAPQGPGTKAA
;
A
#
# COMPACT_ATOMS: atom_id res chain seq x y z
N MET A 1 28.70 -4.56 4.29
CA MET A 1 27.41 -5.28 4.19
C MET A 1 27.58 -6.49 3.29
N LYS A 2 26.95 -7.63 3.61
CA LYS A 2 26.91 -8.79 2.70
C LYS A 2 26.01 -8.49 1.49
N PRO A 3 26.24 -9.15 0.34
CA PRO A 3 25.39 -8.98 -0.84
C PRO A 3 23.97 -9.49 -0.58
N ALA A 4 22.97 -8.94 -1.28
CA ALA A 4 21.56 -9.33 -1.12
C ALA A 4 21.33 -10.83 -1.33
N SER A 5 22.05 -11.46 -2.27
CA SER A 5 22.00 -12.91 -2.53
C SER A 5 22.42 -13.81 -1.37
N GLN A 6 22.99 -13.26 -0.30
CA GLN A 6 23.35 -13.98 0.92
C GLN A 6 22.43 -13.62 2.12
N VAL A 7 21.46 -12.73 1.91
CA VAL A 7 20.54 -12.27 2.95
C VAL A 7 19.40 -13.27 3.10
N THR A 8 19.09 -13.61 4.35
CA THR A 8 17.85 -14.31 4.70
C THR A 8 16.82 -13.25 5.11
N ALA A 9 15.76 -13.12 4.33
CA ALA A 9 14.69 -12.16 4.56
C ALA A 9 13.44 -12.82 5.13
N MET A 10 12.73 -12.12 6.00
CA MET A 10 11.39 -12.43 6.47
C MET A 10 10.44 -11.34 5.98
N VAL A 11 9.50 -11.69 5.14
CA VAL A 11 8.40 -10.79 4.73
C VAL A 11 7.21 -11.03 5.64
N ILE A 12 6.74 -9.97 6.28
CA ILE A 12 5.57 -9.99 7.19
C ILE A 12 4.48 -9.13 6.56
N ASP A 13 3.37 -9.76 6.18
CA ASP A 13 2.30 -9.18 5.39
C ASP A 13 0.94 -9.71 5.83
N ASN A 14 -0.14 -9.04 5.43
CA ASN A 14 -1.53 -9.45 5.68
C ASN A 14 -2.13 -10.25 4.50
N GLY A 15 -1.30 -10.75 3.60
CA GLY A 15 -1.71 -11.59 2.47
C GLY A 15 -1.77 -10.85 1.13
N LEU A 16 -1.76 -9.52 1.14
CA LEU A 16 -1.97 -8.69 -0.05
C LEU A 16 -0.75 -8.66 -0.98
N PHE A 17 0.47 -8.75 -0.41
CA PHE A 17 1.74 -8.56 -1.13
C PHE A 17 2.58 -9.82 -1.24
N ALA A 18 1.95 -11.00 -1.27
CA ALA A 18 2.65 -12.28 -1.47
C ALA A 18 3.44 -12.30 -2.80
N GLU A 19 2.93 -11.65 -3.86
CA GLU A 19 3.63 -11.52 -5.14
C GLU A 19 4.86 -10.61 -5.04
N VAL A 20 4.81 -9.54 -4.26
CA VAL A 20 5.99 -8.70 -3.98
C VAL A 20 7.04 -9.51 -3.20
N ALA A 21 6.62 -10.33 -2.25
CA ALA A 21 7.51 -11.24 -1.53
C ALA A 21 8.15 -12.27 -2.47
N SER A 22 7.38 -12.89 -3.37
CA SER A 22 7.87 -13.79 -4.40
C SER A 22 8.85 -13.08 -5.36
N ARG A 23 8.58 -11.83 -5.75
CA ARG A 23 9.53 -11.06 -6.55
C ARG A 23 10.86 -10.80 -5.80
N LEU A 24 10.79 -10.43 -4.52
CA LEU A 24 11.97 -10.20 -3.67
C LEU A 24 12.80 -11.47 -3.48
N SER A 25 12.17 -12.65 -3.45
CA SER A 25 12.88 -13.93 -3.28
C SER A 25 13.89 -14.24 -4.38
N ARG A 26 13.74 -13.63 -5.55
CA ARG A 26 14.70 -13.79 -6.66
C ARG A 26 16.05 -13.11 -6.38
N ASP A 27 16.07 -12.14 -5.47
CA ASP A 27 17.24 -11.33 -5.16
C ASP A 27 17.92 -11.73 -3.84
N PHE A 28 17.18 -12.41 -2.94
CA PHE A 28 17.69 -12.86 -1.64
C PHE A 28 18.10 -14.33 -1.64
N GLY A 29 19.01 -14.69 -0.73
CA GLY A 29 19.46 -16.08 -0.57
C GLY A 29 18.35 -17.00 -0.05
N LYS A 30 17.49 -16.47 0.83
CA LYS A 30 16.29 -17.15 1.33
C LYS A 30 15.22 -16.13 1.71
N THR A 31 13.97 -16.44 1.38
CA THR A 31 12.84 -15.61 1.75
C THR A 31 11.78 -16.42 2.47
N TYR A 32 11.57 -16.09 3.74
CA TYR A 32 10.43 -16.53 4.51
C TYR A 32 9.26 -15.57 4.29
N TYR A 33 8.06 -16.11 4.30
CA TYR A 33 6.83 -15.34 4.27
C TYR A 33 5.96 -15.72 5.46
N CYS A 34 5.51 -14.72 6.22
CA CYS A 34 4.68 -14.91 7.38
C CYS A 34 3.48 -13.96 7.32
N GLN A 35 2.30 -14.51 7.51
CA GLN A 35 1.07 -13.77 7.69
C GLN A 35 0.66 -13.87 9.17
N PRO A 36 0.92 -12.84 9.99
CA PRO A 36 0.62 -12.89 11.42
C PRO A 36 -0.87 -13.09 11.67
N GLY A 37 -1.21 -14.00 12.57
CA GLY A 37 -2.59 -14.30 12.94
C GLY A 37 -3.34 -15.22 11.97
N ALA A 38 -2.70 -15.74 10.92
CA ALA A 38 -3.25 -16.84 10.14
C ALA A 38 -3.14 -18.15 10.95
N VAL A 39 -4.27 -18.76 11.28
CA VAL A 39 -4.34 -20.02 12.04
C VAL A 39 -4.87 -21.13 11.16
N GLU A 40 -4.11 -22.21 11.01
CA GLU A 40 -4.43 -23.30 10.09
C GLU A 40 -5.70 -24.07 10.44
N CYS A 41 -6.10 -24.07 11.72
CA CYS A 41 -7.22 -24.87 12.21
C CYS A 41 -8.52 -24.10 12.38
N GLU A 42 -8.56 -22.81 12.07
CA GLU A 42 -9.79 -22.01 12.20
C GLU A 42 -10.65 -22.10 10.93
N PHE A 43 -11.73 -22.85 10.99
CA PHE A 43 -12.74 -22.85 9.95
C PHE A 43 -13.78 -21.73 10.21
N PRO A 44 -14.18 -20.94 9.22
CA PRO A 44 -13.81 -20.95 7.79
C PRO A 44 -12.57 -20.14 7.42
N LEU A 45 -11.81 -19.61 8.37
CA LEU A 45 -10.67 -18.71 8.13
C LEU A 45 -9.39 -19.40 7.63
N VAL A 46 -9.45 -20.70 7.43
CA VAL A 46 -8.32 -21.51 6.90
C VAL A 46 -7.78 -20.99 5.55
N THR A 47 -8.57 -20.22 4.80
CA THR A 47 -8.15 -19.64 3.52
C THR A 47 -6.89 -18.78 3.63
N ARG A 48 -6.70 -18.07 4.74
CA ARG A 48 -5.53 -17.21 4.96
C ARG A 48 -4.23 -18.00 5.05
N CYS A 49 -4.27 -19.23 5.57
CA CYS A 49 -3.09 -20.07 5.71
C CYS A 49 -2.51 -20.52 4.37
N TRP A 50 -3.29 -20.41 3.29
CA TRP A 50 -2.85 -20.76 1.96
C TRP A 50 -2.10 -19.66 1.24
N ILE A 51 -2.33 -18.40 1.61
CA ILE A 51 -1.71 -17.26 0.93
C ILE A 51 -0.18 -17.34 1.04
N GLY A 52 0.48 -17.21 -0.12
CA GLY A 52 1.93 -17.37 -0.25
C GLY A 52 2.40 -18.81 -0.42
N ARG A 53 1.54 -19.81 -0.13
CA ARG A 53 1.90 -21.22 -0.21
C ARG A 53 2.28 -21.61 -1.64
N ASP A 54 3.39 -22.32 -1.76
CA ASP A 54 3.97 -22.84 -3.01
C ASP A 54 4.22 -21.76 -4.09
N LEU A 55 4.13 -20.47 -3.76
CA LEU A 55 4.62 -19.42 -4.64
C LEU A 55 6.14 -19.46 -4.76
N GLU A 56 6.61 -19.11 -5.95
CA GLU A 56 8.01 -19.22 -6.33
C GLU A 56 8.93 -18.48 -5.34
N GLY A 57 9.88 -19.22 -4.80
CA GLY A 57 10.95 -18.72 -3.92
C GLY A 57 10.54 -18.43 -2.48
N LEU A 58 9.27 -18.66 -2.10
CA LEU A 58 8.80 -18.44 -0.74
C LEU A 58 8.86 -19.70 0.13
N THR A 59 9.26 -19.52 1.38
CA THR A 59 9.08 -20.50 2.45
C THR A 59 8.06 -19.92 3.43
N VAL A 60 6.80 -20.35 3.32
CA VAL A 60 5.73 -19.88 4.22
C VAL A 60 5.92 -20.49 5.59
N VAL A 61 5.80 -19.65 6.62
CA VAL A 61 5.90 -20.05 8.03
C VAL A 61 4.73 -19.53 8.83
N PRO A 62 4.17 -20.30 9.76
CA PRO A 62 3.01 -19.86 10.56
C PRO A 62 3.37 -18.77 11.56
N SER A 63 4.65 -18.65 11.91
CA SER A 63 5.14 -17.66 12.86
C SER A 63 6.57 -17.23 12.51
N PHE A 64 6.86 -15.95 12.60
CA PHE A 64 8.20 -15.40 12.40
C PHE A 64 9.09 -15.52 13.66
N TRP A 65 8.51 -15.69 14.85
CA TRP A 65 9.23 -15.70 16.11
C TRP A 65 10.35 -16.75 16.18
N PRO A 66 10.15 -18.01 15.77
CA PRO A 66 11.22 -19.03 15.77
C PRO A 66 12.33 -18.76 14.76
N HIS A 67 12.16 -17.76 13.90
CA HIS A 67 13.09 -17.40 12.85
C HIS A 67 13.85 -16.10 13.09
N LEU A 68 13.64 -15.45 14.24
CA LEU A 68 14.26 -14.14 14.54
C LEU A 68 15.77 -14.13 14.35
N ASP A 69 16.47 -15.15 14.83
CA ASP A 69 17.93 -15.21 14.76
C ASP A 69 18.45 -15.77 13.43
N LYS A 70 17.57 -16.33 12.61
CA LYS A 70 17.89 -16.83 11.27
C LYS A 70 17.76 -15.78 10.19
N CYS A 71 17.02 -14.70 10.47
CA CYS A 71 16.73 -13.66 9.50
C CYS A 71 17.60 -12.43 9.73
N ASP A 72 18.19 -11.95 8.65
CA ASP A 72 18.99 -10.73 8.62
C ASP A 72 18.13 -9.49 8.43
N LEU A 73 16.98 -9.64 7.78
CA LEU A 73 16.12 -8.55 7.32
C LEU A 73 14.64 -8.90 7.51
N PHE A 74 13.89 -7.95 8.05
CA PHE A 74 12.44 -8.02 8.19
C PHE A 74 11.80 -6.98 7.29
N ILE A 75 10.89 -7.41 6.39
CA ILE A 75 10.27 -6.57 5.37
C ILE A 75 8.78 -6.49 5.63
N PHE A 76 8.27 -5.26 5.69
CA PHE A 76 6.85 -4.95 5.83
C PHE A 76 6.39 -4.21 4.56
N PRO A 77 5.83 -4.92 3.58
CA PRO A 77 5.33 -4.29 2.36
C PRO A 77 4.05 -3.49 2.60
N ASP A 78 3.32 -3.81 3.67
CA ASP A 78 2.10 -3.16 4.12
C ASP A 78 2.30 -2.33 5.39
N ASN A 79 1.38 -1.41 5.69
CA ASN A 79 1.32 -0.66 6.95
C ASN A 79 0.59 -1.47 8.06
N CYS A 80 0.22 -0.85 9.17
CA CYS A 80 -0.43 -1.44 10.34
C CYS A 80 0.48 -2.26 11.26
N HIS A 81 1.76 -2.36 10.98
CA HIS A 81 2.72 -3.14 11.77
C HIS A 81 3.74 -2.28 12.53
N ALA A 82 3.53 -0.96 12.66
CA ALA A 82 4.49 -0.05 13.30
C ALA A 82 4.96 -0.51 14.70
N PRO A 83 4.11 -0.99 15.62
CA PRO A 83 4.57 -1.50 16.91
C PRO A 83 5.53 -2.69 16.79
N LEU A 84 5.24 -3.64 15.90
CA LEU A 84 6.12 -4.80 15.66
C LEU A 84 7.44 -4.37 15.01
N GLN A 85 7.41 -3.48 14.03
CA GLN A 85 8.61 -2.92 13.40
C GLN A 85 9.54 -2.29 14.44
N LYS A 86 8.97 -1.48 15.36
CA LYS A 86 9.72 -0.82 16.45
C LYS A 86 10.28 -1.84 17.44
N HIS A 87 9.52 -2.86 17.76
CA HIS A 87 9.99 -3.94 18.64
C HIS A 87 11.19 -4.67 18.01
N LEU A 88 11.11 -5.05 16.74
CA LEU A 88 12.22 -5.69 16.02
C LEU A 88 13.46 -4.80 15.98
N LEU A 89 13.29 -3.49 15.75
CA LEU A 89 14.39 -2.52 15.81
C LEU A 89 15.03 -2.45 17.21
N SER A 90 14.23 -2.50 18.29
CA SER A 90 14.75 -2.52 19.66
C SER A 90 15.54 -3.79 19.98
N LEU A 91 15.29 -4.87 19.25
CA LEU A 91 16.07 -6.12 19.31
C LEU A 91 17.31 -6.08 18.38
N GLY A 92 17.63 -4.93 17.78
CA GLY A 92 18.77 -4.77 16.87
C GLY A 92 18.57 -5.41 15.50
N LYS A 93 17.35 -5.76 15.11
CA LYS A 93 17.05 -6.33 13.79
C LYS A 93 16.99 -5.24 12.72
N VAL A 94 17.35 -5.60 11.49
CA VAL A 94 17.22 -4.70 10.33
C VAL A 94 15.80 -4.77 9.79
N VAL A 95 15.13 -3.61 9.63
CA VAL A 95 13.73 -3.53 9.25
C VAL A 95 13.55 -2.59 8.06
N TRP A 96 12.88 -3.08 7.02
CA TRP A 96 12.33 -2.31 5.92
C TRP A 96 10.82 -2.15 6.14
N GLY A 97 10.38 -0.91 6.38
CA GLY A 97 8.97 -0.58 6.66
C GLY A 97 8.79 0.86 7.11
N GLY A 98 7.54 1.31 7.18
CA GLY A 98 7.17 2.69 7.48
C GLY A 98 7.43 3.13 8.92
N ARG A 99 7.47 2.20 9.87
CA ARG A 99 7.62 2.48 11.30
C ARG A 99 6.53 3.42 11.80
N ASP A 100 6.87 4.47 12.57
CA ASP A 100 5.89 5.51 12.96
C ASP A 100 5.35 6.32 11.77
N GLY A 101 5.94 6.17 10.59
CA GLY A 101 5.45 6.75 9.34
C GLY A 101 4.20 6.06 8.79
N ASP A 102 3.86 4.85 9.23
CA ASP A 102 2.58 4.21 8.90
C ASP A 102 1.40 5.11 9.31
N GLU A 103 1.54 5.89 10.39
CA GLU A 103 0.54 6.84 10.86
C GLU A 103 0.25 7.99 9.87
N LEU A 104 1.13 8.25 8.91
CA LEU A 104 0.90 9.26 7.88
C LEU A 104 -0.19 8.84 6.88
N GLU A 105 -0.40 7.54 6.71
CA GLU A 105 -1.55 7.01 5.95
C GLU A 105 -2.74 6.75 6.87
N MET A 106 -2.47 6.19 8.07
CA MET A 106 -3.50 5.70 8.97
C MET A 106 -4.25 6.81 9.72
N ASP A 107 -3.62 7.96 10.01
CA ASP A 107 -4.25 9.14 10.62
C ASP A 107 -4.35 10.28 9.60
N ARG A 108 -5.41 10.24 8.80
CA ARG A 108 -5.65 11.20 7.71
C ARG A 108 -5.74 12.64 8.21
N ALA A 109 -6.34 12.89 9.36
CA ALA A 109 -6.45 14.23 9.93
C ALA A 109 -5.09 14.78 10.36
N ARG A 110 -4.24 13.95 10.95
CA ARG A 110 -2.86 14.31 11.30
C ARG A 110 -2.06 14.69 10.05
N THR A 111 -2.16 13.91 9.00
CA THR A 111 -1.43 14.17 7.74
C THR A 111 -1.90 15.46 7.09
N LYS A 112 -3.20 15.76 7.06
CA LYS A 112 -3.71 17.05 6.59
C LYS A 112 -3.10 18.22 7.35
N ARG A 113 -3.07 18.17 8.69
CA ARG A 113 -2.45 19.22 9.53
C ARG A 113 -0.95 19.37 9.28
N LEU A 114 -0.23 18.27 9.06
CA LEU A 114 1.19 18.30 8.72
C LEU A 114 1.43 18.99 7.38
N MET A 115 0.60 18.70 6.40
CA MET A 115 0.68 19.34 5.07
C MET A 115 0.40 20.83 5.14
N GLU A 116 -0.64 21.26 5.88
CA GLU A 116 -0.93 22.67 6.13
C GLU A 116 0.26 23.37 6.80
N LYS A 117 0.83 22.75 7.82
CA LYS A 117 2.03 23.27 8.51
C LYS A 117 3.24 23.37 7.58
N ALA A 118 3.36 22.46 6.62
CA ALA A 118 4.41 22.47 5.60
C ALA A 118 4.15 23.45 4.45
N GLY A 119 3.01 24.15 4.46
CA GLY A 119 2.60 25.08 3.38
C GLY A 119 2.24 24.37 2.07
N LEU A 120 1.89 23.09 2.14
CA LEU A 120 1.48 22.30 0.98
C LEU A 120 0.01 22.58 0.64
N PRO A 121 -0.38 22.50 -0.65
CA PRO A 121 -1.77 22.59 -1.04
C PRO A 121 -2.60 21.49 -0.39
N VAL A 122 -3.66 21.86 0.32
CA VAL A 122 -4.64 20.94 0.92
C VAL A 122 -6.03 21.40 0.49
N GLN A 123 -6.90 20.45 0.20
CA GLN A 123 -8.32 20.79 0.00
C GLN A 123 -8.95 21.19 1.33
N PRO A 124 -9.99 22.05 1.30
CA PRO A 124 -10.80 22.31 2.48
C PRO A 124 -11.28 20.98 3.08
N TRP A 125 -11.06 20.83 4.38
CA TRP A 125 -11.41 19.60 5.09
C TRP A 125 -11.86 19.87 6.51
N ARG A 126 -12.57 18.92 7.08
CA ARG A 126 -12.97 18.95 8.51
C ARG A 126 -13.21 17.56 9.06
N ILE A 127 -13.40 17.47 10.36
CA ILE A 127 -13.83 16.24 11.03
C ILE A 127 -15.33 16.35 11.32
N VAL A 128 -16.08 15.36 10.85
CA VAL A 128 -17.49 15.15 11.17
C VAL A 128 -17.59 13.92 12.06
N LYS A 129 -18.29 14.03 13.19
CA LYS A 129 -18.44 12.92 14.15
C LYS A 129 -19.82 12.30 14.08
N GLY A 130 -19.85 10.99 13.92
CA GLY A 130 -21.06 10.18 13.85
C GLY A 130 -21.67 10.06 12.45
N VAL A 131 -22.29 8.90 12.19
CA VAL A 131 -22.87 8.56 10.89
C VAL A 131 -24.05 9.46 10.56
N ASP A 132 -24.83 9.92 11.56
CA ASP A 132 -25.97 10.83 11.34
C ASP A 132 -25.51 12.21 10.90
N ALA A 133 -24.51 12.77 11.59
CA ALA A 133 -23.93 14.05 11.21
C ALA A 133 -23.21 13.96 9.84
N LEU A 134 -22.56 12.83 9.54
CA LEU A 134 -21.99 12.59 8.22
C LEU A 134 -23.06 12.55 7.14
N THR A 135 -24.19 11.88 7.40
CA THR A 135 -25.30 11.81 6.45
C THR A 135 -25.88 13.20 6.18
N ALA A 136 -26.09 14.01 7.23
CA ALA A 136 -26.55 15.40 7.09
C ALA A 136 -25.55 16.22 6.29
N TRP A 137 -24.24 16.12 6.61
CA TRP A 137 -23.17 16.82 5.89
C TRP A 137 -23.16 16.48 4.39
N LEU A 138 -23.18 15.20 4.04
CA LEU A 138 -23.17 14.74 2.63
C LEU A 138 -24.45 15.12 1.88
N THR A 139 -25.57 15.34 2.59
CA THR A 139 -26.81 15.82 2.00
C THR A 139 -26.68 17.28 1.57
N GLU A 140 -26.08 18.11 2.42
CA GLU A 140 -25.88 19.52 2.17
C GLU A 140 -24.69 19.81 1.23
N HIS A 141 -23.70 18.90 1.21
CA HIS A 141 -22.44 19.05 0.47
C HIS A 141 -22.17 17.80 -0.42
N PRO A 142 -22.92 17.61 -1.50
CA PRO A 142 -22.82 16.40 -2.32
C PRO A 142 -21.47 16.19 -3.03
N ASN A 143 -20.68 17.28 -3.21
CA ASN A 143 -19.36 17.24 -3.82
C ASN A 143 -18.23 17.05 -2.79
N THR A 144 -18.48 16.35 -1.69
CA THR A 144 -17.47 16.02 -0.70
C THR A 144 -17.21 14.53 -0.63
N TYR A 145 -16.00 14.19 -0.22
CA TYR A 145 -15.58 12.81 0.08
C TYR A 145 -15.41 12.63 1.58
N ALA A 146 -15.93 11.52 2.09
CA ALA A 146 -15.67 11.07 3.45
C ALA A 146 -14.58 10.00 3.43
N LYS A 147 -13.60 10.16 4.32
CA LYS A 147 -12.49 9.22 4.49
C LYS A 147 -12.44 8.72 5.92
N ILE A 148 -12.20 7.42 6.07
CA ILE A 148 -12.08 6.76 7.36
C ILE A 148 -10.59 6.54 7.67
N SER A 149 -10.17 7.00 8.86
CA SER A 149 -8.83 6.71 9.38
C SER A 149 -8.76 5.29 9.93
N ARG A 150 -7.59 4.66 9.85
CA ARG A 150 -7.31 3.30 10.38
C ARG A 150 -8.19 2.19 9.80
N TYR A 151 -8.77 2.42 8.64
CA TYR A 151 -9.61 1.47 7.95
C TYR A 151 -9.12 1.28 6.51
N ARG A 152 -9.25 0.06 6.02
CA ARG A 152 -8.97 -0.31 4.63
C ARG A 152 -10.12 -1.11 4.05
N GLY A 153 -10.39 -0.91 2.80
CA GLY A 153 -11.40 -1.63 2.05
C GLY A 153 -12.33 -0.72 1.26
N LEU A 154 -13.43 -1.26 0.77
CA LEU A 154 -14.37 -0.57 -0.11
C LEU A 154 -15.02 0.68 0.50
N THR A 155 -15.01 0.80 1.83
CA THR A 155 -15.57 1.94 2.57
C THR A 155 -14.56 2.95 3.05
N GLU A 156 -13.28 2.77 2.72
CA GLU A 156 -12.19 3.66 3.16
C GLU A 156 -12.39 5.10 2.70
N THR A 157 -12.84 5.28 1.46
CA THR A 157 -13.17 6.58 0.87
C THR A 157 -14.47 6.48 0.07
N PHE A 158 -15.41 7.38 0.31
CA PHE A 158 -16.66 7.45 -0.42
C PHE A 158 -17.22 8.88 -0.44
N GLY A 159 -18.04 9.20 -1.44
CA GLY A 159 -18.62 10.53 -1.61
C GLY A 159 -18.67 10.95 -3.07
N GLY A 160 -18.71 12.26 -3.32
CA GLY A 160 -18.74 12.80 -4.68
C GLY A 160 -20.03 12.49 -5.45
N MET A 161 -21.11 12.13 -4.76
CA MET A 161 -22.40 11.77 -5.35
C MET A 161 -23.54 12.10 -4.38
N LYS A 162 -24.79 12.11 -4.90
CA LYS A 162 -25.99 12.34 -4.08
C LYS A 162 -26.07 11.32 -2.94
N VAL A 163 -26.43 11.79 -1.75
CA VAL A 163 -26.51 10.99 -0.53
C VAL A 163 -27.45 9.78 -0.66
N ASP A 164 -28.50 9.87 -1.49
CA ASP A 164 -29.40 8.74 -1.70
C ASP A 164 -28.70 7.50 -2.28
N LEU A 165 -27.66 7.70 -3.11
CA LEU A 165 -26.84 6.61 -3.63
C LEU A 165 -25.88 6.04 -2.58
N LEU A 166 -25.60 6.81 -1.53
CA LEU A 166 -24.74 6.42 -0.41
C LEU A 166 -25.50 5.75 0.75
N ARG A 167 -26.85 5.81 0.77
CA ARG A 167 -27.66 5.28 1.88
C ARG A 167 -27.36 3.82 2.24
N PRO A 168 -27.23 2.87 1.29
CA PRO A 168 -26.89 1.50 1.63
C PRO A 168 -25.54 1.42 2.36
N LYS A 169 -24.52 2.13 1.84
CA LYS A 169 -23.18 2.18 2.42
C LYS A 169 -23.15 2.81 3.82
N LEU A 170 -23.92 3.88 4.03
CA LEU A 170 -24.06 4.53 5.34
C LEU A 170 -24.79 3.62 6.36
N ALA A 171 -25.77 2.84 5.89
CA ALA A 171 -26.44 1.84 6.73
C ALA A 171 -25.50 0.69 7.13
N ASP A 172 -24.72 0.18 6.19
CA ASP A 172 -23.70 -0.84 6.46
C ASP A 172 -22.65 -0.31 7.45
N LEU A 173 -22.16 0.89 7.22
CA LEU A 173 -21.20 1.55 8.10
C LEU A 173 -21.75 1.72 9.52
N ARG A 174 -23.01 2.10 9.66
CA ARG A 174 -23.67 2.19 10.96
C ARG A 174 -23.74 0.84 11.67
N ARG A 175 -24.08 -0.22 10.93
CA ARG A 175 -24.14 -1.58 11.45
C ARG A 175 -22.75 -2.04 11.92
N ASP A 176 -21.74 -1.80 11.10
CA ASP A 176 -20.37 -2.27 11.35
C ASP A 176 -19.69 -1.51 12.50
N LEU A 177 -19.97 -0.23 12.65
CA LEU A 177 -19.49 0.59 13.78
C LEU A 177 -20.26 0.34 15.07
N GLY A 178 -21.50 -0.17 15.00
CA GLY A 178 -22.32 -0.44 16.18
C GLY A 178 -22.43 0.75 17.13
N PRO A 179 -22.06 0.62 18.41
CA PRO A 179 -22.11 1.71 19.39
C PRO A 179 -21.27 2.94 19.02
N ASP A 180 -20.18 2.75 18.30
CA ASP A 180 -19.27 3.83 17.91
C ASP A 180 -19.84 4.71 16.79
N ALA A 181 -20.89 4.26 16.11
CA ALA A 181 -21.52 4.95 14.97
C ALA A 181 -21.94 6.40 15.28
N LYS A 182 -22.23 6.73 16.54
CA LYS A 182 -22.66 8.08 16.97
C LYS A 182 -21.51 9.08 17.12
N ASP A 183 -20.28 8.62 17.40
CA ASP A 183 -19.13 9.48 17.74
C ASP A 183 -17.92 9.24 16.84
N PHE A 184 -17.97 8.27 15.93
CA PHE A 184 -16.87 7.90 15.06
C PHE A 184 -16.45 9.08 14.17
N PRO A 185 -15.14 9.44 14.11
CA PRO A 185 -14.66 10.58 13.35
C PRO A 185 -14.46 10.23 11.86
N PHE A 186 -15.02 11.06 11.00
CA PHE A 186 -14.81 11.02 9.56
C PHE A 186 -14.06 12.27 9.12
N VAL A 187 -13.03 12.12 8.29
CA VAL A 187 -12.42 13.25 7.60
C VAL A 187 -13.22 13.49 6.33
N VAL A 188 -13.86 14.65 6.22
CA VAL A 188 -14.56 15.05 4.99
C VAL A 188 -13.77 16.14 4.29
N GLU A 189 -13.67 16.04 2.97
CA GLU A 189 -12.92 16.98 2.13
C GLU A 189 -13.66 17.27 0.82
N ASP A 190 -13.45 18.48 0.29
CA ASP A 190 -14.06 18.87 -0.97
C ASP A 190 -13.49 18.07 -2.13
N ALA A 191 -14.35 17.72 -3.09
CA ALA A 191 -13.93 17.08 -4.34
C ALA A 191 -12.98 18.00 -5.12
N ILE A 192 -12.01 17.40 -5.80
CA ILE A 192 -11.12 18.11 -6.73
C ILE A 192 -11.62 17.80 -8.13
N GLU A 193 -12.32 18.77 -8.71
CA GLU A 193 -12.86 18.68 -10.06
C GLU A 193 -11.80 19.05 -11.10
N ASP A 194 -12.00 18.62 -12.34
CA ASP A 194 -11.14 18.91 -13.50
C ASP A 194 -9.65 18.65 -13.24
N ALA A 195 -9.34 17.52 -12.65
CA ALA A 195 -7.99 17.18 -12.25
C ALA A 195 -7.56 15.79 -12.73
N VAL A 196 -6.28 15.67 -13.07
CA VAL A 196 -5.64 14.39 -13.39
C VAL A 196 -4.97 13.85 -12.13
N GLU A 197 -5.21 12.59 -11.83
CA GLU A 197 -4.55 11.88 -10.75
C GLU A 197 -3.17 11.39 -11.21
N ILE A 198 -2.14 11.85 -10.52
CA ILE A 198 -0.75 11.45 -10.79
C ILE A 198 -0.12 10.93 -9.51
N GLY A 199 0.76 9.94 -9.65
CA GLY A 199 1.49 9.33 -8.55
C GLY A 199 3.01 9.41 -8.72
N LEU A 200 3.70 9.33 -7.59
CA LEU A 200 5.12 8.99 -7.52
C LEU A 200 5.22 7.70 -6.71
N ASP A 201 5.75 6.67 -7.34
CA ASP A 201 5.78 5.31 -6.80
C ASP A 201 7.21 4.82 -6.64
N GLY A 202 7.52 4.29 -5.45
CA GLY A 202 8.85 3.80 -5.14
C GLY A 202 9.09 3.57 -3.65
N TRP A 203 10.07 4.25 -3.09
CA TRP A 203 10.46 4.13 -1.68
C TRP A 203 11.05 5.43 -1.16
N ASN A 204 11.13 5.51 0.17
CA ASN A 204 11.76 6.62 0.85
C ASN A 204 12.71 6.12 1.93
N ILE A 205 13.82 6.78 2.12
CA ILE A 205 14.83 6.48 3.14
C ILE A 205 15.17 7.77 3.89
N ASP A 206 14.75 7.83 5.15
CA ASP A 206 15.01 8.96 6.05
C ASP A 206 14.68 10.33 5.43
N GLY A 207 13.52 10.41 4.73
CA GLY A 207 13.04 11.62 4.06
C GLY A 207 13.49 11.78 2.60
N LYS A 208 14.41 10.97 2.12
CA LYS A 208 14.92 11.06 0.75
C LYS A 208 14.23 10.06 -0.16
N ASN A 209 13.83 10.51 -1.34
CA ASN A 209 13.40 9.64 -2.44
C ASN A 209 14.59 9.30 -3.34
N PRO A 210 14.56 8.22 -4.11
CA PRO A 210 15.59 7.92 -5.10
C PRO A 210 15.65 8.98 -6.20
N THR A 211 16.78 8.99 -6.92
CA THR A 211 17.04 9.95 -8.02
C THR A 211 16.08 9.81 -9.19
N ASP A 212 15.58 8.59 -9.39
CA ASP A 212 14.66 8.22 -10.47
C ASP A 212 13.53 7.37 -9.88
N CYS A 213 12.29 7.74 -10.16
CA CYS A 213 11.09 7.04 -9.71
C CYS A 213 10.10 6.82 -10.84
N LEU A 214 9.20 5.87 -10.66
CA LEU A 214 8.05 5.70 -11.51
C LEU A 214 7.03 6.82 -11.21
N CYS A 215 6.75 7.65 -12.21
CA CYS A 215 5.67 8.63 -12.18
C CYS A 215 4.55 8.12 -13.06
N GLY A 216 3.35 8.01 -12.53
CA GLY A 216 2.26 7.41 -13.27
C GLY A 216 0.92 8.10 -13.13
N ILE A 217 0.02 7.66 -13.98
CA ILE A 217 -1.39 8.02 -13.98
C ILE A 217 -2.18 6.76 -13.66
N GLU A 218 -3.05 6.86 -12.68
CA GLU A 218 -3.97 5.78 -12.31
C GLU A 218 -5.35 6.03 -12.90
N VAL A 219 -5.92 5.00 -13.52
CA VAL A 219 -7.36 4.90 -13.76
C VAL A 219 -7.91 4.02 -12.65
N LYS A 220 -8.53 4.62 -11.66
CA LYS A 220 -8.93 3.99 -10.40
C LYS A 220 -9.55 2.61 -10.61
N ASP A 221 -9.00 1.63 -9.91
CA ASP A 221 -9.42 0.23 -9.92
C ASP A 221 -9.37 -0.48 -11.30
N LYS A 222 -8.71 0.11 -12.31
CA LYS A 222 -8.67 -0.46 -13.67
C LYS A 222 -7.28 -0.63 -14.24
N ALA A 223 -6.46 0.42 -14.16
CA ALA A 223 -5.17 0.42 -14.81
C ALA A 223 -4.23 1.46 -14.21
N TYR A 224 -2.95 1.25 -14.43
CA TYR A 224 -1.89 2.19 -14.14
C TYR A 224 -0.93 2.26 -15.35
N ALA A 225 -0.50 3.44 -15.71
CA ALA A 225 0.53 3.66 -16.70
C ALA A 225 1.56 4.65 -16.18
N GLY A 226 2.83 4.27 -16.21
CA GLY A 226 3.91 5.07 -15.64
C GLY A 226 5.15 5.17 -16.51
N VAL A 227 5.93 6.18 -16.23
CA VAL A 227 7.23 6.45 -16.83
C VAL A 227 8.26 6.72 -15.75
N VAL A 228 9.42 6.13 -15.86
CA VAL A 228 10.56 6.41 -14.97
C VAL A 228 11.13 7.78 -15.33
N LEU A 229 11.10 8.69 -14.37
CA LEU A 229 11.60 10.06 -14.51
C LEU A 229 12.64 10.38 -13.44
N PRO A 230 13.73 11.08 -13.84
CA PRO A 230 14.65 11.67 -12.87
C PRO A 230 13.95 12.78 -12.07
N ALA A 231 14.37 12.97 -10.81
CA ALA A 231 13.76 13.92 -9.88
C ALA A 231 13.61 15.34 -10.44
N ALA A 232 14.56 15.79 -11.27
CA ALA A 232 14.50 17.09 -11.93
C ALA A 232 13.32 17.23 -12.92
N LYS A 233 12.80 16.09 -13.42
CA LYS A 233 11.67 16.04 -14.38
C LYS A 233 10.33 15.64 -13.75
N TRP A 234 10.28 15.41 -12.45
CA TRP A 234 9.01 15.16 -11.78
C TRP A 234 8.10 16.39 -11.90
N PRO A 235 6.78 16.20 -12.02
CA PRO A 235 5.82 17.30 -11.96
C PRO A 235 6.05 18.17 -10.72
N LYS A 236 5.87 19.49 -10.88
CA LYS A 236 6.13 20.45 -9.78
C LYS A 236 5.33 20.12 -8.51
N PRO A 237 4.03 19.76 -8.55
CA PRO A 237 3.30 19.37 -7.35
C PRO A 237 3.93 18.19 -6.60
N ILE A 238 4.41 17.18 -7.32
CA ILE A 238 5.12 16.03 -6.73
C ILE A 238 6.42 16.48 -6.04
N ARG A 239 7.21 17.33 -6.68
CA ARG A 239 8.45 17.86 -6.07
C ARG A 239 8.17 18.65 -4.81
N MET A 240 7.14 19.53 -4.84
CA MET A 240 6.73 20.32 -3.69
C MET A 240 6.27 19.43 -2.54
N PHE A 241 5.43 18.43 -2.82
CA PHE A 241 4.95 17.48 -1.82
C PHE A 241 6.11 16.75 -1.15
N ASN A 242 7.00 16.15 -1.93
CA ASN A 242 8.14 15.39 -1.40
C ASN A 242 9.08 16.28 -0.55
N ALA A 243 9.36 17.50 -1.01
CA ALA A 243 10.17 18.45 -0.24
C ALA A 243 9.50 18.86 1.08
N GLY A 244 8.18 19.07 1.07
CA GLY A 244 7.42 19.43 2.28
C GLY A 244 7.33 18.30 3.30
N MET A 245 7.35 17.04 2.85
CA MET A 245 7.27 15.86 3.73
C MET A 245 8.64 15.32 4.18
N GLU A 246 9.74 15.79 3.60
CA GLU A 246 11.09 15.27 3.86
C GLU A 246 11.45 15.25 5.36
N GLN A 247 11.23 16.36 6.07
CA GLN A 247 11.57 16.46 7.49
C GLN A 247 10.75 15.51 8.36
N GLU A 248 9.46 15.34 8.07
CA GLU A 248 8.59 14.44 8.83
C GLU A 248 8.97 12.98 8.58
N LEU A 249 9.18 12.57 7.33
CA LEU A 249 9.64 11.23 6.98
C LEU A 249 11.00 10.90 7.63
N LYS A 250 11.91 11.88 7.68
CA LYS A 250 13.18 11.75 8.40
C LYS A 250 12.95 11.61 9.90
N ARG A 251 12.08 12.44 10.49
CA ARG A 251 11.78 12.41 11.94
C ARG A 251 11.25 11.07 12.41
N VAL A 252 10.39 10.42 11.60
CA VAL A 252 9.85 9.09 11.90
C VAL A 252 10.81 7.95 11.52
N GLY A 253 11.95 8.28 10.89
CA GLY A 253 12.95 7.31 10.44
C GLY A 253 12.42 6.37 9.38
N TYR A 254 11.62 6.91 8.44
CA TYR A 254 10.97 6.13 7.39
C TYR A 254 11.98 5.42 6.49
N ARG A 255 11.86 4.12 6.31
CA ARG A 255 12.70 3.33 5.40
C ARG A 255 11.88 2.19 4.79
N GLY A 256 11.11 2.51 3.77
CA GLY A 256 10.15 1.58 3.20
C GLY A 256 9.60 2.02 1.86
N PHE A 257 8.72 1.22 1.31
CA PHE A 257 7.94 1.58 0.13
C PHE A 257 7.05 2.78 0.43
N LEU A 258 6.94 3.68 -0.54
CA LEU A 258 6.14 4.91 -0.41
C LEU A 258 5.56 5.26 -1.76
N SER A 259 4.27 5.57 -1.77
CA SER A 259 3.57 6.13 -2.92
C SER A 259 2.80 7.37 -2.50
N SER A 260 2.68 8.34 -3.41
CA SER A 260 1.89 9.55 -3.19
C SER A 260 0.95 9.79 -4.37
N GLU A 261 -0.31 10.11 -4.08
CA GLU A 261 -1.33 10.38 -5.09
C GLU A 261 -1.76 11.85 -4.99
N LEU A 262 -1.62 12.58 -6.10
CA LEU A 262 -1.97 13.98 -6.20
C LEU A 262 -3.00 14.18 -7.32
N ARG A 263 -3.98 15.04 -7.11
CA ARG A 263 -4.91 15.46 -8.15
C ARG A 263 -4.54 16.83 -8.68
N CYS A 264 -3.92 16.85 -9.86
CA CYS A 264 -3.38 18.04 -10.49
C CYS A 264 -4.43 18.73 -11.36
N GLN A 265 -4.82 19.94 -10.97
CA GLN A 265 -5.69 20.82 -11.73
C GLN A 265 -4.88 21.66 -12.73
N SER A 266 -3.58 21.82 -12.50
CA SER A 266 -2.66 22.51 -13.39
C SER A 266 -1.23 22.00 -13.17
N ALA A 267 -0.29 22.49 -13.97
CA ALA A 267 1.14 22.18 -13.82
C ALA A 267 1.72 22.62 -12.47
N ASP A 268 1.08 23.59 -11.80
CA ASP A 268 1.57 24.20 -10.56
C ASP A 268 0.76 23.84 -9.32
N ARG A 269 -0.45 23.32 -9.50
CA ARG A 269 -1.38 23.01 -8.41
C ARG A 269 -1.84 21.57 -8.47
N GLY A 270 -1.47 20.79 -7.45
CA GLY A 270 -1.90 19.43 -7.26
C GLY A 270 -1.89 19.09 -5.77
N PRO A 271 -3.01 19.27 -5.06
CA PRO A 271 -3.10 18.83 -3.68
C PRO A 271 -3.00 17.29 -3.61
N MET A 272 -2.35 16.80 -2.56
CA MET A 272 -2.30 15.39 -2.27
C MET A 272 -3.67 14.88 -1.82
N ILE A 273 -4.11 13.78 -2.38
CA ILE A 273 -5.34 13.10 -1.98
C ILE A 273 -5.07 11.89 -1.09
N ASP A 274 -4.00 11.16 -1.36
CA ASP A 274 -3.62 10.01 -0.56
C ASP A 274 -2.09 9.83 -0.47
N LEU A 275 -1.63 9.38 0.69
CA LEU A 275 -0.24 8.99 0.92
C LEU A 275 -0.24 7.53 1.35
N CYS A 276 0.37 6.69 0.54
CA CYS A 276 0.48 5.27 0.80
C CYS A 276 1.85 4.97 1.42
N CYS A 277 1.87 4.78 2.73
CA CYS A 277 3.10 4.46 3.50
C CYS A 277 3.43 2.96 3.42
N ARG A 278 3.35 2.40 2.22
CA ARG A 278 3.45 0.98 1.88
C ARG A 278 3.65 0.79 0.38
N CYS A 279 3.68 -0.46 -0.06
CA CYS A 279 3.53 -0.79 -1.47
C CYS A 279 2.21 -0.20 -2.02
N GLY A 280 2.29 0.66 -3.02
CA GLY A 280 1.12 1.17 -3.73
C GLY A 280 0.40 0.07 -4.53
N ILE A 281 -0.90 0.16 -4.63
CA ILE A 281 -1.72 -0.73 -5.45
C ILE A 281 -2.42 0.13 -6.48
N PRO A 282 -2.20 -0.12 -7.77
CA PRO A 282 -1.53 -1.25 -8.44
C PRO A 282 -0.01 -1.12 -8.60
N PRO A 283 0.69 0.04 -8.47
CA PRO A 283 2.01 0.24 -9.06
C PRO A 283 3.15 -0.60 -8.46
N ALA A 284 3.02 -1.13 -7.24
CA ALA A 284 4.12 -1.84 -6.60
C ALA A 284 4.54 -3.11 -7.35
N ASP A 285 3.59 -3.92 -7.79
CA ASP A 285 3.89 -5.12 -8.57
C ASP A 285 4.62 -4.78 -9.86
N LEU A 286 4.25 -3.65 -10.48
CA LEU A 286 4.86 -3.16 -11.70
C LEU A 286 6.30 -2.70 -11.48
N TYR A 287 6.53 -1.71 -10.57
CA TYR A 287 7.88 -1.18 -10.41
C TYR A 287 8.84 -2.19 -9.78
N CYS A 288 8.37 -3.12 -8.95
CA CYS A 288 9.20 -4.20 -8.44
C CYS A 288 9.73 -5.09 -9.58
N GLU A 289 8.95 -5.37 -10.62
CA GLU A 289 9.43 -6.10 -11.81
C GLU A 289 10.31 -5.24 -12.72
N MET A 290 10.16 -3.91 -12.69
CA MET A 290 11.00 -2.98 -13.47
C MET A 290 12.37 -2.70 -12.83
N LEU A 291 12.60 -3.10 -11.58
CA LEU A 291 13.86 -2.89 -10.87
C LEU A 291 14.75 -4.13 -10.95
N GLY A 292 15.94 -3.98 -11.53
CA GLY A 292 16.94 -5.04 -11.64
C GLY A 292 17.76 -5.28 -10.35
N ASN A 293 17.65 -4.38 -9.36
CA ASN A 293 18.38 -4.45 -8.09
C ASN A 293 17.49 -4.22 -6.86
N LEU A 294 16.25 -4.69 -6.91
CA LEU A 294 15.26 -4.46 -5.84
C LEU A 294 15.74 -4.96 -4.48
N GLY A 295 16.31 -6.17 -4.40
CA GLY A 295 16.81 -6.72 -3.15
C GLY A 295 17.98 -5.91 -2.56
N GLU A 296 18.85 -5.34 -3.40
CA GLU A 296 19.91 -4.45 -2.95
C GLU A 296 19.35 -3.14 -2.38
N ILE A 297 18.34 -2.56 -3.04
CA ILE A 297 17.61 -1.36 -2.59
C ILE A 297 17.00 -1.61 -1.21
N VAL A 298 16.28 -2.71 -1.06
CA VAL A 298 15.58 -3.04 0.20
C VAL A 298 16.59 -3.35 1.32
N TRP A 299 17.62 -4.15 1.05
CA TRP A 299 18.62 -4.54 2.05
C TRP A 299 19.45 -3.35 2.57
N GLN A 300 20.00 -2.57 1.66
CA GLN A 300 20.84 -1.41 2.03
C GLN A 300 19.97 -0.24 2.54
N GLY A 301 18.78 -0.06 1.92
CA GLY A 301 17.83 0.97 2.32
C GLY A 301 17.30 0.79 3.74
N ALA A 302 17.05 -0.44 4.16
CA ALA A 302 16.67 -0.74 5.55
C ALA A 302 17.73 -0.27 6.57
N GLN A 303 18.99 -0.18 6.14
CA GLN A 303 20.13 0.29 6.92
C GLN A 303 20.43 1.78 6.72
N GLY A 304 19.59 2.51 5.96
CA GLY A 304 19.71 3.96 5.74
C GLY A 304 20.58 4.35 4.55
N VAL A 305 20.92 3.41 3.66
CA VAL A 305 21.73 3.68 2.47
C VAL A 305 20.84 3.77 1.24
N MET A 306 20.82 4.91 0.58
CA MET A 306 20.13 5.09 -0.69
C MET A 306 20.93 4.47 -1.82
N VAL A 307 20.40 3.40 -2.39
CA VAL A 307 20.97 2.71 -3.55
C VAL A 307 20.35 3.27 -4.83
N PRO A 308 21.15 3.65 -5.82
CA PRO A 308 20.62 4.07 -7.12
C PRO A 308 19.83 2.93 -7.79
N PRO A 309 18.61 3.20 -8.27
CA PRO A 309 17.81 2.18 -8.95
C PRO A 309 18.41 1.78 -10.30
N LYS A 310 18.36 0.48 -10.61
CA LYS A 310 18.70 -0.06 -11.93
C LYS A 310 17.41 -0.43 -12.67
N TRP A 311 16.84 0.53 -13.35
CA TRP A 311 15.61 0.32 -14.10
C TRP A 311 15.86 -0.50 -15.37
N VAL A 312 15.15 -1.63 -15.54
CA VAL A 312 15.23 -2.50 -16.73
C VAL A 312 14.25 -2.09 -17.83
N ALA A 313 13.32 -1.19 -17.51
CA ALA A 313 12.36 -0.61 -18.44
C ALA A 313 12.10 0.86 -18.06
N ARG A 314 11.81 1.69 -19.06
CA ARG A 314 11.47 3.10 -18.85
C ARG A 314 9.98 3.33 -18.67
N TYR A 315 9.17 2.49 -19.25
CA TYR A 315 7.71 2.58 -19.23
C TYR A 315 7.13 1.31 -18.66
N GLY A 316 6.04 1.43 -17.92
CA GLY A 316 5.30 0.30 -17.39
C GLY A 316 3.80 0.55 -17.45
N VAL A 317 3.06 -0.51 -17.71
CA VAL A 317 1.60 -0.50 -17.71
C VAL A 317 1.12 -1.72 -16.95
N GLN A 318 0.08 -1.52 -16.14
CA GLN A 318 -0.61 -2.59 -15.42
C GLN A 318 -2.11 -2.43 -15.63
N ALA A 319 -2.76 -3.50 -16.05
CA ALA A 319 -4.21 -3.60 -16.08
C ALA A 319 -4.68 -4.44 -14.88
N MET A 320 -5.77 -4.03 -14.24
CA MET A 320 -6.40 -4.78 -13.16
C MET A 320 -7.60 -5.53 -13.69
N ILE A 321 -7.73 -6.79 -13.25
CA ILE A 321 -8.86 -7.65 -13.55
C ILE A 321 -9.47 -8.04 -12.22
N ASP A 322 -10.69 -7.58 -11.98
CA ASP A 322 -11.44 -7.84 -10.75
C ASP A 322 -12.54 -8.87 -11.00
N SER A 323 -12.85 -9.65 -9.98
CA SER A 323 -13.97 -10.57 -9.96
C SER A 323 -14.68 -10.50 -8.61
N GLU A 324 -15.97 -10.14 -8.60
CA GLU A 324 -16.78 -10.20 -7.38
C GLU A 324 -16.93 -11.63 -6.86
N TRP A 325 -16.94 -12.62 -7.75
CA TRP A 325 -16.96 -14.03 -7.39
C TRP A 325 -15.74 -14.43 -6.54
N SER A 326 -14.55 -13.97 -6.89
CA SER A 326 -13.32 -14.33 -6.19
C SER A 326 -13.20 -13.71 -4.79
N ALA A 327 -14.03 -12.72 -4.44
CA ALA A 327 -14.08 -12.19 -3.09
C ALA A 327 -14.57 -13.23 -2.06
N GLU A 328 -15.50 -14.10 -2.48
CA GLU A 328 -16.14 -15.09 -1.60
C GLU A 328 -15.77 -16.55 -1.93
N HIS A 329 -15.14 -16.78 -3.09
CA HIS A 329 -14.86 -18.11 -3.59
C HIS A 329 -13.40 -18.25 -4.04
N TRP A 330 -12.85 -19.44 -3.89
CA TRP A 330 -11.58 -19.80 -4.49
C TRP A 330 -11.66 -19.65 -6.01
N GLN A 331 -10.77 -18.82 -6.57
CA GLN A 331 -10.71 -18.59 -8.01
C GLN A 331 -9.41 -19.21 -8.57
N PRO A 332 -9.50 -20.31 -9.36
CA PRO A 332 -8.38 -20.80 -10.11
C PRO A 332 -8.04 -19.84 -11.25
N ILE A 333 -6.75 -19.55 -11.41
CA ILE A 333 -6.25 -18.60 -12.40
C ILE A 333 -5.33 -19.32 -13.38
N GLY A 334 -5.76 -19.42 -14.64
CA GLY A 334 -4.98 -20.03 -15.70
C GLY A 334 -4.35 -19.00 -16.62
N PHE A 335 -3.05 -19.16 -16.89
CA PHE A 335 -2.31 -18.36 -17.88
C PHE A 335 -1.14 -19.20 -18.45
N PRO A 336 -0.65 -18.85 -19.66
CA PRO A 336 0.53 -19.52 -20.22
C PRO A 336 1.76 -19.34 -19.28
N PRO A 337 2.57 -20.38 -19.04
CA PRO A 337 3.74 -20.28 -18.15
C PRO A 337 4.71 -19.13 -18.53
N SER A 338 4.83 -18.80 -19.81
CA SER A 338 5.63 -17.65 -20.29
C SER A 338 5.13 -16.30 -19.80
N MET A 339 3.87 -16.20 -19.38
CA MET A 339 3.26 -14.99 -18.86
C MET A 339 3.41 -14.81 -17.35
N ARG A 340 3.92 -15.83 -16.64
CA ARG A 340 3.98 -15.81 -15.15
C ARG A 340 4.60 -14.55 -14.59
N ARG A 341 5.64 -14.04 -15.18
CA ARG A 341 6.29 -12.79 -14.75
C ARG A 341 5.36 -11.59 -14.78
N TYR A 342 4.44 -11.56 -15.73
CA TYR A 342 3.54 -10.41 -15.99
C TYR A 342 2.20 -10.54 -15.28
N VAL A 343 1.87 -11.72 -14.76
CA VAL A 343 0.63 -11.95 -14.01
C VAL A 343 0.92 -11.85 -12.52
N LYS A 344 0.19 -10.97 -11.83
CA LYS A 344 0.28 -10.75 -10.38
C LYS A 344 -1.07 -11.00 -9.76
N LEU A 345 -1.10 -11.90 -8.78
CA LEU A 345 -2.33 -12.34 -8.14
C LEU A 345 -2.40 -11.77 -6.72
N ARG A 346 -3.56 -11.27 -6.36
CA ARG A 346 -3.81 -10.89 -4.97
C ARG A 346 -4.22 -12.09 -4.16
N TYR A 347 -3.77 -12.12 -2.90
CA TYR A 347 -4.01 -13.26 -2.00
C TYR A 347 -3.60 -14.60 -2.64
N ALA A 348 -2.49 -14.55 -3.36
CA ALA A 348 -2.05 -15.62 -4.22
C ALA A 348 -1.59 -16.85 -3.45
N CYS A 349 -1.93 -18.00 -3.92
CA CYS A 349 -1.32 -19.28 -3.57
C CYS A 349 -1.23 -20.21 -4.78
N LYS A 350 -0.54 -21.34 -4.62
CA LYS A 350 -0.38 -22.32 -5.67
C LYS A 350 -0.59 -23.72 -5.10
N ASP A 351 -1.20 -24.60 -5.86
CA ASP A 351 -1.30 -26.01 -5.56
C ASP A 351 -0.90 -26.81 -6.82
N GLY A 352 0.18 -27.54 -6.73
CA GLY A 352 0.78 -28.21 -7.88
C GLY A 352 1.15 -27.21 -9.00
N LYS A 353 0.40 -27.24 -10.11
CA LYS A 353 0.59 -26.35 -11.27
C LYS A 353 -0.44 -25.23 -11.35
N GLU A 354 -1.44 -25.23 -10.51
CA GLU A 354 -2.55 -24.30 -10.55
C GLU A 354 -2.34 -23.14 -9.57
N TYR A 355 -2.66 -21.93 -10.02
CA TYR A 355 -2.65 -20.73 -9.18
C TYR A 355 -4.06 -20.41 -8.73
N PHE A 356 -4.17 -19.86 -7.53
CA PHE A 356 -5.45 -19.47 -6.96
C PHE A 356 -5.35 -18.08 -6.32
N SER A 357 -6.46 -17.35 -6.36
CA SER A 357 -6.73 -16.25 -5.46
C SER A 357 -7.60 -16.76 -4.31
N ALA A 358 -7.14 -16.57 -3.08
CA ALA A 358 -7.88 -17.00 -1.89
C ALA A 358 -9.00 -15.99 -1.56
N PRO A 359 -10.20 -16.46 -1.21
CA PRO A 359 -11.30 -15.57 -0.84
C PRO A 359 -11.00 -14.84 0.47
N GLN A 360 -11.39 -13.57 0.54
CA GLN A 360 -11.17 -12.71 1.70
C GLN A 360 -12.46 -12.29 2.41
N GLY A 361 -13.59 -12.73 1.90
CA GLY A 361 -14.91 -12.41 2.41
C GLY A 361 -15.61 -11.24 1.69
N PRO A 362 -16.91 -11.06 1.93
CA PRO A 362 -17.71 -10.04 1.28
C PRO A 362 -17.16 -8.63 1.57
N GLY A 363 -17.21 -7.76 0.56
CA GLY A 363 -16.70 -6.39 0.67
C GLY A 363 -15.20 -6.22 0.46
N THR A 364 -14.47 -7.29 0.15
CA THR A 364 -13.06 -7.24 -0.22
C THR A 364 -12.92 -7.27 -1.75
N LYS A 365 -12.07 -6.40 -2.32
CA LYS A 365 -11.70 -6.54 -3.72
C LYS A 365 -10.65 -7.64 -3.84
N ALA A 366 -11.03 -8.77 -4.41
CA ALA A 366 -10.09 -9.79 -4.86
C ALA A 366 -9.81 -9.57 -6.35
N ALA A 367 -8.58 -9.30 -6.69
CA ALA A 367 -8.11 -9.14 -8.05
C ALA A 367 -6.89 -10.02 -8.31
#